data_89208dfca2fac1ed3aaefe4bf13ade07
#
_entry.id   89208dfca2fac1ed3aaefe4bf13ade07
#
_cell.length_a   1.000
_cell.length_b   1.000
_cell.length_c   1.000
_cell.angle_alpha   90.00
_cell.angle_beta   90.00
_cell.angle_gamma   90.00
#
_symmetry.space_group_name_H-M   'P 1'
#
loop_
_entity.id
_entity.type
_entity.pdbx_description
1 polymer ?
#
loop_
_entity_poly.entity_id
_entity_poly.type
_entity_poly.pdbx_seq_one_letter_code
_entity_poly.pdbx_strand_id
1 'polypeptide(L)'
;MARETVEVVGVSPASPEAVWSVVSDFCGQWHPAIATIHAERDARGALVRAFTAHGESTVYREQLTWLSDSDRTLAYTHLEGIAGAQSYDGRIAIGAGDHGGSTLRWSARVEAASPRLQAICEGTKAILEAGIAALSETTLATDAAEQPRPLPASAATRDIVIDGEPRLALTTTDSDGPLCLFLHGIGGSRGNWLPQLAAAGGVMRAAALDLRGYGGSALGRIQSTVEDYCDDILRVKEELGADRLVLVGLSLGSWIATSFAMRHPEMLAGLVLSGGCTGMSEASLEERETFRVSRKVPLDAGQTPADFAPAVVKVLAGPNASDAVKEQLFRSMAAIPSATYRDSLVCFTNPSERFDFSRLTMPVLMMTGEHDRLASPSEIRGVAGRILDQASRPDIRYETIPDAGHVCNVEQPAAYSRILLDFLRKLPR
;
A
#
# COMPACT_ATOMS: atom_id res chain seq x y z
N MET A 1 -26.84 -22.10 3.91
CA MET A 1 -25.83 -21.80 2.87
C MET A 1 -24.66 -22.73 3.08
N ALA A 2 -24.09 -23.25 2.00
CA ALA A 2 -22.88 -24.06 2.06
C ALA A 2 -21.76 -23.33 1.31
N ARG A 3 -20.51 -23.59 1.72
CA ARG A 3 -19.32 -22.96 1.16
C ARG A 3 -18.35 -24.06 0.75
N GLU A 4 -17.71 -23.86 -0.39
CA GLU A 4 -16.68 -24.77 -0.92
C GLU A 4 -15.57 -23.97 -1.59
N THR A 5 -14.37 -24.55 -1.60
CA THR A 5 -13.21 -23.99 -2.33
C THR A 5 -12.82 -24.94 -3.43
N VAL A 6 -12.81 -24.45 -4.65
CA VAL A 6 -12.27 -25.13 -5.83
C VAL A 6 -10.86 -24.64 -6.05
N GLU A 7 -9.91 -25.53 -6.26
CA GLU A 7 -8.52 -25.17 -6.58
C GLU A 7 -8.02 -26.03 -7.74
N VAL A 8 -7.30 -25.40 -8.67
CA VAL A 8 -6.58 -26.03 -9.76
C VAL A 8 -5.14 -25.58 -9.74
N VAL A 9 -4.24 -26.53 -9.87
CA VAL A 9 -2.79 -26.29 -9.90
C VAL A 9 -2.25 -26.82 -11.23
N GLY A 10 -1.35 -26.06 -11.84
CA GLY A 10 -0.66 -26.43 -13.07
C GLY A 10 0.78 -25.92 -13.09
N VAL A 11 1.46 -26.20 -14.16
CA VAL A 11 2.82 -25.74 -14.42
C VAL A 11 2.91 -25.14 -15.82
N SER A 12 3.80 -24.18 -16.01
CA SER A 12 4.11 -23.60 -17.32
C SER A 12 5.62 -23.65 -17.54
N PRO A 13 6.10 -23.92 -18.77
CA PRO A 13 7.51 -23.81 -19.11
C PRO A 13 8.01 -22.35 -19.15
N ALA A 14 7.08 -21.37 -19.22
CA ALA A 14 7.42 -19.96 -19.20
C ALA A 14 7.82 -19.49 -17.79
N SER A 15 8.68 -18.48 -17.71
CA SER A 15 9.11 -17.89 -16.44
C SER A 15 7.93 -17.29 -15.66
N PRO A 16 8.04 -17.18 -14.33
CA PRO A 16 6.99 -16.54 -13.52
C PRO A 16 6.66 -15.11 -13.97
N GLU A 17 7.67 -14.37 -14.42
CA GLU A 17 7.51 -12.99 -14.93
C GLU A 17 6.70 -12.97 -16.23
N ALA A 18 7.00 -13.89 -17.15
CA ALA A 18 6.29 -13.98 -18.43
C ALA A 18 4.82 -14.37 -18.23
N VAL A 19 4.53 -15.35 -17.37
CA VAL A 19 3.15 -15.72 -17.04
C VAL A 19 2.44 -14.56 -16.32
N TRP A 20 3.12 -13.92 -15.36
CA TRP A 20 2.54 -12.80 -14.62
C TRP A 20 2.21 -11.61 -15.50
N SER A 21 3.02 -11.29 -16.52
CA SER A 21 2.74 -10.20 -17.45
C SER A 21 1.40 -10.38 -18.19
N VAL A 22 0.97 -11.62 -18.40
CA VAL A 22 -0.34 -11.94 -18.98
C VAL A 22 -1.45 -11.87 -17.94
N VAL A 23 -1.24 -12.52 -16.80
CA VAL A 23 -2.27 -12.66 -15.75
C VAL A 23 -2.56 -11.35 -15.05
N SER A 24 -1.55 -10.50 -14.84
CA SER A 24 -1.69 -9.20 -14.14
C SER A 24 -2.53 -8.20 -14.92
N ASP A 25 -2.65 -8.35 -16.25
CA ASP A 25 -3.67 -7.63 -17.02
C ASP A 25 -5.05 -8.24 -16.74
N PHE A 26 -5.66 -7.80 -15.66
CA PHE A 26 -6.96 -8.31 -15.18
C PHE A 26 -8.08 -8.19 -16.22
N CYS A 27 -7.98 -7.23 -17.14
CA CYS A 27 -8.93 -7.02 -18.22
C CYS A 27 -8.42 -7.54 -19.57
N GLY A 28 -7.30 -8.25 -19.61
CA GLY A 28 -6.74 -8.86 -20.80
C GLY A 28 -7.55 -10.07 -21.29
N GLN A 29 -7.66 -10.21 -22.61
CA GLN A 29 -8.39 -11.32 -23.26
C GLN A 29 -7.49 -12.53 -23.47
N TRP A 30 -6.96 -13.10 -22.39
CA TRP A 30 -6.07 -14.27 -22.47
C TRP A 30 -6.78 -15.61 -22.17
N HIS A 31 -7.91 -15.57 -21.46
CA HIS A 31 -8.63 -16.78 -21.06
C HIS A 31 -9.48 -17.32 -22.21
N PRO A 32 -9.37 -18.63 -22.60
CA PRO A 32 -10.01 -19.17 -23.80
C PRO A 32 -11.53 -19.18 -23.75
N ALA A 33 -12.13 -19.18 -22.58
CA ALA A 33 -13.60 -19.12 -22.45
C ALA A 33 -14.19 -17.72 -22.68
N ILE A 34 -13.38 -16.66 -22.69
CA ILE A 34 -13.85 -15.28 -22.80
C ILE A 34 -14.01 -14.88 -24.27
N ALA A 35 -15.23 -14.52 -24.65
CA ALA A 35 -15.56 -14.04 -25.99
C ALA A 35 -15.29 -12.53 -26.14
N THR A 36 -15.77 -11.74 -25.18
CA THR A 36 -15.55 -10.28 -25.13
C THR A 36 -15.19 -9.87 -23.71
N ILE A 37 -14.33 -8.88 -23.55
CA ILE A 37 -13.98 -8.33 -22.25
C ILE A 37 -13.73 -6.82 -22.39
N HIS A 38 -14.12 -6.04 -21.39
CA HIS A 38 -13.80 -4.62 -21.30
C HIS A 38 -13.63 -4.21 -19.83
N ALA A 39 -12.81 -3.17 -19.64
CA ALA A 39 -12.55 -2.59 -18.34
C ALA A 39 -13.61 -1.54 -18.00
N GLU A 40 -14.12 -1.60 -16.79
CA GLU A 40 -14.98 -0.59 -16.18
C GLU A 40 -14.34 -0.10 -14.87
N ARG A 41 -14.82 1.03 -14.36
CA ARG A 41 -14.52 1.46 -13.00
C ARG A 41 -15.81 1.73 -12.24
N ASP A 42 -15.86 1.29 -11.00
CA ASP A 42 -16.97 1.65 -10.13
C ASP A 42 -16.88 3.14 -9.72
N ALA A 43 -17.90 3.63 -9.02
CA ALA A 43 -17.96 5.02 -8.57
C ALA A 43 -16.80 5.45 -7.64
N ARG A 44 -15.99 4.50 -7.16
CA ARG A 44 -14.82 4.74 -6.30
C ARG A 44 -13.50 4.50 -7.02
N GLY A 45 -13.56 4.16 -8.32
CA GLY A 45 -12.41 3.91 -9.16
C GLY A 45 -11.90 2.47 -9.14
N ALA A 46 -12.51 1.55 -8.38
CA ALA A 46 -12.13 0.15 -8.36
C ALA A 46 -12.27 -0.47 -9.75
N LEU A 47 -11.27 -1.27 -10.15
CA LEU A 47 -11.24 -1.90 -11.47
C LEU A 47 -12.21 -3.09 -11.53
N VAL A 48 -13.13 -3.04 -12.49
CA VAL A 48 -14.09 -4.10 -12.79
C VAL A 48 -13.84 -4.59 -14.22
N ARG A 49 -13.81 -5.89 -14.42
CA ARG A 49 -13.90 -6.47 -15.76
C ARG A 49 -15.32 -6.94 -16.02
N ALA A 50 -15.88 -6.56 -17.16
CA ALA A 50 -17.13 -7.08 -17.67
C ALA A 50 -16.86 -7.90 -18.91
N PHE A 51 -17.36 -9.14 -18.97
CA PHE A 51 -17.07 -10.08 -20.05
C PHE A 51 -18.24 -11.00 -20.36
N THR A 52 -18.22 -11.59 -21.56
CA THR A 52 -19.12 -12.67 -21.97
C THR A 52 -18.32 -13.92 -22.27
N ALA A 53 -18.89 -15.11 -22.03
CA ALA A 53 -18.30 -16.37 -22.47
C ALA A 53 -18.73 -16.72 -23.91
N HIS A 54 -17.94 -17.57 -24.58
CA HIS A 54 -18.29 -18.06 -25.92
C HIS A 54 -19.62 -18.82 -25.91
N GLY A 55 -20.53 -18.40 -26.80
CA GLY A 55 -21.86 -19.03 -26.94
C GLY A 55 -22.88 -18.58 -25.89
N GLU A 56 -22.56 -17.63 -25.02
CA GLU A 56 -23.44 -17.11 -24.00
C GLU A 56 -23.73 -15.61 -24.20
N SER A 57 -24.92 -15.19 -23.79
CA SER A 57 -25.29 -13.76 -23.72
C SER A 57 -25.18 -13.15 -22.33
N THR A 58 -24.88 -13.98 -21.33
CA THR A 58 -24.72 -13.54 -19.95
C THR A 58 -23.47 -12.66 -19.84
N VAL A 59 -23.63 -11.48 -19.23
CA VAL A 59 -22.51 -10.61 -18.87
C VAL A 59 -22.08 -10.97 -17.46
N TYR A 60 -20.82 -11.32 -17.33
CA TYR A 60 -20.17 -11.56 -16.04
C TYR A 60 -19.41 -10.29 -15.63
N ARG A 61 -19.50 -9.90 -14.36
CA ARG A 61 -18.76 -8.76 -13.82
C ARG A 61 -17.99 -9.17 -12.59
N GLU A 62 -16.73 -8.83 -12.57
CA GLU A 62 -15.80 -9.14 -11.48
C GLU A 62 -14.96 -7.93 -11.13
N GLN A 63 -14.81 -7.66 -9.83
CA GLN A 63 -14.01 -6.58 -9.32
C GLN A 63 -12.66 -7.11 -8.84
N LEU A 64 -11.58 -6.46 -9.26
CA LEU A 64 -10.26 -6.70 -8.69
C LEU A 64 -10.25 -6.23 -7.23
N THR A 65 -9.85 -7.11 -6.31
CA THR A 65 -9.83 -6.84 -4.86
C THR A 65 -8.43 -6.85 -4.26
N TRP A 66 -7.50 -7.54 -4.95
CA TRP A 66 -6.10 -7.64 -4.57
C TRP A 66 -5.21 -7.70 -5.80
N LEU A 67 -4.09 -6.99 -5.75
CA LEU A 67 -3.01 -7.10 -6.74
C LEU A 67 -1.66 -6.96 -6.03
N SER A 68 -0.72 -7.85 -6.38
CA SER A 68 0.68 -7.73 -5.95
C SER A 68 1.59 -8.21 -7.08
N ASP A 69 2.36 -7.28 -7.65
CA ASP A 69 3.33 -7.60 -8.68
C ASP A 69 4.54 -8.33 -8.06
N SER A 70 4.96 -7.94 -6.86
CA SER A 70 6.06 -8.57 -6.14
C SER A 70 5.77 -10.01 -5.74
N ASP A 71 4.53 -10.32 -5.34
CA ASP A 71 4.09 -11.67 -4.98
C ASP A 71 3.53 -12.44 -6.18
N ARG A 72 3.32 -11.79 -7.32
CA ARG A 72 2.64 -12.34 -8.51
C ARG A 72 1.29 -12.98 -8.16
N THR A 73 0.47 -12.21 -7.45
CA THR A 73 -0.88 -12.64 -7.03
C THR A 73 -1.93 -11.61 -7.34
N LEU A 74 -3.09 -12.05 -7.78
CA LEU A 74 -4.29 -11.24 -7.83
C LEU A 74 -5.48 -11.99 -7.23
N ALA A 75 -6.46 -11.22 -6.72
CA ALA A 75 -7.76 -11.76 -6.32
C ALA A 75 -8.88 -10.84 -6.80
N TYR A 76 -10.04 -11.43 -6.98
CA TYR A 76 -11.23 -10.74 -7.46
C TYR A 76 -12.49 -11.30 -6.82
N THR A 77 -13.52 -10.49 -6.74
CA THR A 77 -14.84 -10.90 -6.31
C THR A 77 -15.84 -10.77 -7.47
N HIS A 78 -16.75 -11.71 -7.54
CA HIS A 78 -17.82 -11.71 -8.53
C HIS A 78 -18.94 -10.76 -8.10
N LEU A 79 -19.40 -9.93 -9.02
CA LEU A 79 -20.49 -8.98 -8.79
C LEU A 79 -21.81 -9.48 -9.36
N GLU A 80 -21.79 -10.02 -10.62
CA GLU A 80 -22.98 -10.54 -11.29
C GLU A 80 -22.63 -11.53 -12.41
N GLY A 81 -23.61 -12.38 -12.80
CA GLY A 81 -23.52 -13.34 -13.90
C GLY A 81 -23.61 -14.80 -13.45
N ILE A 82 -23.09 -15.18 -12.29
CA ILE A 82 -23.18 -16.57 -11.79
C ILE A 82 -24.50 -16.79 -11.06
N ALA A 83 -25.44 -17.38 -11.75
CA ALA A 83 -26.79 -17.59 -11.24
C ALA A 83 -26.81 -18.53 -10.01
N GLY A 84 -27.21 -17.98 -8.87
CA GLY A 84 -27.39 -18.73 -7.62
C GLY A 84 -26.14 -18.74 -6.71
N ALA A 85 -25.04 -18.15 -7.11
CA ALA A 85 -23.95 -17.82 -6.19
C ALA A 85 -24.38 -16.67 -5.29
N GLN A 86 -24.08 -16.78 -4.00
CA GLN A 86 -24.20 -15.69 -3.05
C GLN A 86 -22.91 -14.90 -2.93
N SER A 87 -21.78 -15.60 -2.95
CA SER A 87 -20.47 -15.00 -3.13
C SER A 87 -19.57 -15.91 -3.97
N TYR A 88 -18.62 -15.29 -4.66
CA TYR A 88 -17.58 -15.98 -5.40
C TYR A 88 -16.33 -15.11 -5.39
N ASP A 89 -15.26 -15.62 -4.79
CA ASP A 89 -13.97 -14.94 -4.66
C ASP A 89 -12.89 -15.79 -5.31
N GLY A 90 -12.30 -15.27 -6.38
CA GLY A 90 -11.22 -15.92 -7.11
C GLY A 90 -9.84 -15.40 -6.71
N ARG A 91 -8.82 -16.26 -6.78
CA ARG A 91 -7.42 -15.91 -6.53
C ARG A 91 -6.50 -16.68 -7.47
N ILE A 92 -5.56 -15.95 -8.10
CA ILE A 92 -4.49 -16.52 -8.92
C ILE A 92 -3.16 -16.19 -8.27
N ALA A 93 -2.25 -17.17 -8.22
CA ALA A 93 -0.89 -17.00 -7.73
C ALA A 93 0.08 -17.71 -8.68
N ILE A 94 1.20 -17.03 -9.02
CA ILE A 94 2.26 -17.53 -9.89
C ILE A 94 3.53 -17.66 -9.05
N GLY A 95 4.05 -18.87 -8.96
CA GLY A 95 5.29 -19.17 -8.24
C GLY A 95 6.39 -19.65 -9.17
N ALA A 96 7.62 -19.72 -8.64
CA ALA A 96 8.71 -20.38 -9.33
C ALA A 96 8.43 -21.89 -9.48
N GLY A 97 8.69 -22.44 -10.64
CA GLY A 97 8.65 -23.85 -10.95
C GLY A 97 10.04 -24.40 -11.21
N ASP A 98 10.12 -25.69 -11.58
CA ASP A 98 11.35 -26.34 -11.92
C ASP A 98 11.94 -25.82 -13.23
N HIS A 99 13.26 -25.85 -13.35
CA HIS A 99 14.02 -25.51 -14.58
C HIS A 99 13.72 -24.10 -15.15
N GLY A 100 13.36 -23.14 -14.29
CA GLY A 100 13.04 -21.76 -14.70
C GLY A 100 11.60 -21.56 -15.19
N GLY A 101 10.77 -22.58 -15.16
CA GLY A 101 9.33 -22.48 -15.40
C GLY A 101 8.57 -21.91 -14.20
N SER A 102 7.23 -21.96 -14.28
CA SER A 102 6.34 -21.45 -13.24
C SER A 102 5.35 -22.49 -12.74
N THR A 103 4.95 -22.34 -11.48
CA THR A 103 3.78 -22.99 -10.88
C THR A 103 2.59 -22.05 -10.92
N LEU A 104 1.44 -22.56 -11.28
CA LEU A 104 0.19 -21.82 -11.42
C LEU A 104 -0.79 -22.38 -10.40
N ARG A 105 -1.36 -21.51 -9.56
CA ARG A 105 -2.39 -21.90 -8.62
C ARG A 105 -3.59 -20.96 -8.79
N TRP A 106 -4.74 -21.50 -9.15
CA TRP A 106 -5.96 -20.74 -9.27
C TRP A 106 -7.03 -21.36 -8.40
N SER A 107 -7.59 -20.58 -7.49
CA SER A 107 -8.64 -21.03 -6.58
C SER A 107 -9.85 -20.11 -6.63
N ALA A 108 -11.01 -20.64 -6.31
CA ALA A 108 -12.24 -19.89 -6.11
C ALA A 108 -13.00 -20.41 -4.89
N ARG A 109 -13.40 -19.50 -4.02
CA ARG A 109 -14.28 -19.77 -2.88
C ARG A 109 -15.70 -19.40 -3.28
N VAL A 110 -16.60 -20.38 -3.23
CA VAL A 110 -17.99 -20.25 -3.66
C VAL A 110 -18.91 -20.44 -2.46
N GLU A 111 -19.90 -19.58 -2.32
CA GLU A 111 -21.01 -19.75 -1.37
C GLU A 111 -22.33 -19.73 -2.13
N ALA A 112 -23.15 -20.76 -1.91
CA ALA A 112 -24.45 -20.93 -2.57
C ALA A 112 -25.40 -21.78 -1.73
N ALA A 113 -26.68 -21.85 -2.13
CA ALA A 113 -27.62 -22.86 -1.60
C ALA A 113 -27.12 -24.25 -1.99
N SER A 114 -27.18 -25.21 -1.05
CA SER A 114 -26.65 -26.58 -1.21
C SER A 114 -26.99 -27.28 -2.54
N PRO A 115 -28.23 -27.20 -3.08
CA PRO A 115 -28.54 -27.86 -4.35
C PRO A 115 -27.81 -27.29 -5.57
N ARG A 116 -27.31 -26.03 -5.50
CA ARG A 116 -26.64 -25.37 -6.61
C ARG A 116 -25.12 -25.31 -6.45
N LEU A 117 -24.62 -25.46 -5.24
CA LEU A 117 -23.20 -25.32 -4.93
C LEU A 117 -22.34 -26.27 -5.76
N GLN A 118 -22.72 -27.54 -5.82
CA GLN A 118 -22.00 -28.56 -6.57
C GLN A 118 -21.87 -28.19 -8.06
N ALA A 119 -22.96 -27.82 -8.70
CA ALA A 119 -22.97 -27.45 -10.12
C ALA A 119 -22.12 -26.20 -10.40
N ILE A 120 -22.16 -25.19 -9.50
CA ILE A 120 -21.32 -24.00 -9.61
C ILE A 120 -19.84 -24.39 -9.45
N CYS A 121 -19.51 -25.24 -8.48
CA CYS A 121 -18.12 -25.69 -8.27
C CYS A 121 -17.59 -26.53 -9.44
N GLU A 122 -18.39 -27.41 -10.03
CA GLU A 122 -18.02 -28.17 -11.23
C GLU A 122 -17.77 -27.26 -12.44
N GLY A 123 -18.66 -26.30 -12.70
CA GLY A 123 -18.47 -25.28 -13.74
C GLY A 123 -17.25 -24.40 -13.50
N THR A 124 -17.07 -23.96 -12.24
CA THR A 124 -15.89 -23.20 -11.82
C THR A 124 -14.61 -24.00 -12.11
N LYS A 125 -14.55 -25.27 -11.71
CA LYS A 125 -13.37 -26.11 -11.93
C LYS A 125 -13.02 -26.18 -13.41
N ALA A 126 -13.96 -26.40 -14.27
CA ALA A 126 -13.74 -26.47 -15.73
C ALA A 126 -13.17 -25.15 -16.29
N ILE A 127 -13.66 -24.00 -15.81
CA ILE A 127 -13.12 -22.68 -16.21
C ILE A 127 -11.67 -22.53 -15.73
N LEU A 128 -11.38 -22.85 -14.46
CA LEU A 128 -10.02 -22.73 -13.93
C LEU A 128 -9.05 -23.67 -14.66
N GLU A 129 -9.47 -24.90 -14.97
CA GLU A 129 -8.67 -25.87 -15.73
C GLU A 129 -8.36 -25.37 -17.14
N ALA A 130 -9.34 -24.79 -17.85
CA ALA A 130 -9.14 -24.22 -19.17
C ALA A 130 -8.16 -23.05 -19.16
N GLY A 131 -8.25 -22.16 -18.19
CA GLY A 131 -7.31 -21.03 -18.02
C GLY A 131 -5.89 -21.48 -17.69
N ILE A 132 -5.72 -22.45 -16.77
CA ILE A 132 -4.43 -23.04 -16.45
C ILE A 132 -3.82 -23.73 -17.67
N ALA A 133 -4.60 -24.49 -18.43
CA ALA A 133 -4.13 -25.15 -19.66
C ALA A 133 -3.62 -24.13 -20.69
N ALA A 134 -4.36 -23.04 -20.92
CA ALA A 134 -3.96 -21.98 -21.83
C ALA A 134 -2.61 -21.35 -21.44
N LEU A 135 -2.40 -21.08 -20.14
CA LEU A 135 -1.15 -20.52 -19.63
C LEU A 135 0.01 -21.53 -19.66
N SER A 136 -0.29 -22.84 -19.66
CA SER A 136 0.71 -23.92 -19.71
C SER A 136 1.19 -24.19 -21.14
N GLU A 137 0.33 -24.02 -22.13
CA GLU A 137 0.62 -24.30 -23.55
C GLU A 137 1.24 -23.09 -24.26
N THR A 138 1.02 -21.88 -23.73
CA THR A 138 1.50 -20.66 -24.37
C THR A 138 3.02 -20.61 -24.27
N THR A 139 3.72 -20.68 -25.42
CA THR A 139 5.09 -20.23 -25.56
C THR A 139 5.04 -18.71 -25.44
N LEU A 140 4.94 -18.20 -24.20
CA LEU A 140 5.04 -16.78 -23.95
C LEU A 140 6.43 -16.37 -24.39
N ALA A 141 6.51 -15.69 -25.53
CA ALA A 141 7.72 -15.03 -25.93
C ALA A 141 8.19 -14.22 -24.72
N THR A 142 9.45 -14.34 -24.36
CA THR A 142 10.13 -13.43 -23.45
C THR A 142 10.22 -12.08 -24.18
N ASP A 143 9.05 -11.47 -24.45
CA ASP A 143 9.03 -10.11 -24.94
C ASP A 143 9.59 -9.26 -23.83
N ALA A 144 10.57 -8.46 -24.23
CA ALA A 144 11.33 -7.58 -23.38
C ALA A 144 10.42 -6.97 -22.32
N ALA A 145 10.77 -7.18 -21.07
CA ALA A 145 10.11 -6.56 -19.93
C ALA A 145 9.76 -5.13 -20.33
N GLU A 146 8.47 -4.78 -20.33
CA GLU A 146 7.99 -3.47 -20.73
C GLU A 146 8.88 -2.44 -20.02
N GLN A 147 9.63 -1.66 -20.80
CA GLN A 147 10.60 -0.75 -20.19
C GLN A 147 9.85 0.13 -19.20
N PRO A 148 10.31 0.21 -17.95
CA PRO A 148 9.60 0.93 -16.92
C PRO A 148 9.28 2.33 -17.43
N ARG A 149 8.01 2.69 -17.46
CA ARG A 149 7.56 4.01 -17.90
C ARG A 149 8.41 5.09 -17.23
N PRO A 150 9.01 6.02 -17.96
CA PRO A 150 9.85 7.06 -17.37
C PRO A 150 9.05 7.84 -16.33
N LEU A 151 9.72 8.23 -15.25
CA LEU A 151 9.13 9.11 -14.25
C LEU A 151 8.76 10.44 -14.94
N PRO A 152 7.64 11.08 -14.56
CA PRO A 152 7.27 12.39 -15.08
C PRO A 152 8.37 13.41 -14.78
N ALA A 153 8.40 14.49 -15.54
CA ALA A 153 9.26 15.63 -15.22
C ALA A 153 8.94 16.12 -13.80
N SER A 154 9.99 16.45 -13.05
CA SER A 154 9.84 16.95 -11.68
C SER A 154 8.98 18.22 -11.66
N ALA A 155 7.93 18.25 -10.88
CA ALA A 155 7.16 19.45 -10.65
C ALA A 155 7.95 20.44 -9.80
N ALA A 156 7.79 21.74 -10.08
CA ALA A 156 8.32 22.78 -9.24
C ALA A 156 7.70 22.70 -7.84
N THR A 157 8.52 22.94 -6.83
CA THR A 157 8.09 22.90 -5.43
C THR A 157 8.37 24.22 -4.74
N ARG A 158 7.53 24.55 -3.76
CA ARG A 158 7.74 25.71 -2.87
C ARG A 158 7.48 25.34 -1.42
N ASP A 159 8.19 26.00 -0.51
CA ASP A 159 7.96 25.86 0.92
C ASP A 159 6.86 26.83 1.35
N ILE A 160 5.99 26.33 2.23
CA ILE A 160 4.97 27.15 2.89
C ILE A 160 4.94 26.88 4.38
N VAL A 161 4.43 27.83 5.12
CA VAL A 161 4.21 27.76 6.56
C VAL A 161 2.74 28.06 6.82
N ILE A 162 2.08 27.21 7.59
CA ILE A 162 0.73 27.39 8.07
C ILE A 162 0.80 27.92 9.48
N ASP A 163 0.33 29.14 9.70
CA ASP A 163 0.28 29.75 11.02
C ASP A 163 -0.77 29.06 11.92
N GLY A 164 -0.55 29.10 13.20
CA GLY A 164 -1.42 28.50 14.22
C GLY A 164 -0.66 27.73 15.28
N GLU A 165 -1.36 26.95 16.09
CA GLU A 165 -0.82 26.19 17.21
C GLU A 165 -1.04 24.68 16.98
N PRO A 166 0.02 23.92 16.68
CA PRO A 166 1.35 24.39 16.36
C PRO A 166 1.45 25.00 14.95
N ARG A 167 2.46 25.84 14.71
CA ARG A 167 2.84 26.25 13.35
C ARG A 167 3.34 25.02 12.58
N LEU A 168 2.86 24.87 11.32
CA LEU A 168 3.22 23.75 10.46
C LEU A 168 4.03 24.22 9.25
N ALA A 169 5.01 23.44 8.85
CA ALA A 169 5.84 23.70 7.66
C ALA A 169 5.75 22.53 6.68
N LEU A 170 5.61 22.83 5.41
CA LEU A 170 5.52 21.84 4.34
C LEU A 170 6.14 22.34 3.05
N THR A 171 6.49 21.42 2.17
CA THR A 171 6.86 21.68 0.77
C THR A 171 5.72 21.19 -0.11
N THR A 172 5.25 22.00 -1.05
CA THR A 172 4.10 21.67 -1.93
C THR A 172 4.42 21.95 -3.40
N THR A 173 3.66 21.33 -4.29
CA THR A 173 3.63 21.62 -5.74
C THR A 173 2.43 22.49 -6.08
N ASP A 174 2.49 23.17 -7.24
CA ASP A 174 1.42 24.05 -7.72
C ASP A 174 0.42 23.32 -8.65
N SER A 175 0.38 22.00 -8.63
CA SER A 175 -0.55 21.18 -9.43
C SER A 175 -1.97 21.23 -8.88
N ASP A 176 -2.97 20.89 -9.70
CA ASP A 176 -4.38 20.79 -9.32
C ASP A 176 -4.79 19.37 -8.92
N GLY A 177 -6.02 19.23 -8.40
CA GLY A 177 -6.65 17.96 -8.08
C GLY A 177 -6.58 17.58 -6.59
N PRO A 178 -6.90 16.31 -6.24
CA PRO A 178 -6.77 15.80 -4.89
C PRO A 178 -5.35 16.01 -4.35
N LEU A 179 -5.24 16.25 -3.05
CA LEU A 179 -3.94 16.47 -2.41
C LEU A 179 -3.30 15.15 -1.99
N CYS A 180 -2.17 14.80 -2.61
CA CYS A 180 -1.27 13.73 -2.15
C CYS A 180 -0.39 14.28 -1.02
N LEU A 181 -0.66 13.90 0.23
CA LEU A 181 0.05 14.38 1.41
C LEU A 181 0.97 13.31 1.99
N PHE A 182 2.27 13.61 2.05
CA PHE A 182 3.31 12.73 2.54
C PHE A 182 3.61 12.97 4.02
N LEU A 183 3.60 11.88 4.82
CA LEU A 183 3.82 11.86 6.26
C LEU A 183 5.03 10.97 6.58
N HIS A 184 6.07 11.55 7.16
CA HIS A 184 7.33 10.85 7.45
C HIS A 184 7.27 9.99 8.73
N GLY A 185 8.25 9.10 8.90
CA GLY A 185 8.45 8.30 10.11
C GLY A 185 9.08 9.07 11.26
N ILE A 186 9.18 8.44 12.44
CA ILE A 186 9.69 9.07 13.68
C ILE A 186 11.13 9.60 13.56
N GLY A 187 11.94 9.03 12.65
CA GLY A 187 13.32 9.45 12.38
C GLY A 187 13.47 10.37 11.17
N GLY A 188 12.36 10.85 10.60
CA GLY A 188 12.35 11.52 9.31
C GLY A 188 12.03 13.01 9.36
N SER A 189 11.82 13.56 8.17
CA SER A 189 11.33 14.91 7.89
C SER A 189 10.68 14.91 6.51
N ARG A 190 10.02 16.02 6.12
CA ARG A 190 9.53 16.22 4.76
C ARG A 190 10.62 16.03 3.69
N GLY A 191 11.89 16.27 4.04
CA GLY A 191 13.03 16.08 3.15
C GLY A 191 13.23 14.64 2.66
N ASN A 192 12.74 13.65 3.41
CA ASN A 192 12.78 12.25 3.00
C ASN A 192 11.81 11.91 1.85
N TRP A 193 10.89 12.82 1.53
CA TRP A 193 9.87 12.64 0.51
C TRP A 193 10.09 13.45 -0.78
N LEU A 194 11.16 14.25 -0.86
CA LEU A 194 11.35 15.17 -2.01
C LEU A 194 11.32 14.47 -3.39
N PRO A 195 11.91 13.28 -3.59
CA PRO A 195 11.79 12.58 -4.87
C PRO A 195 10.36 12.18 -5.21
N GLN A 196 9.61 11.67 -4.23
CA GLN A 196 8.21 11.25 -4.41
C GLN A 196 7.28 12.44 -4.56
N LEU A 197 7.52 13.51 -3.82
CA LEU A 197 6.79 14.77 -3.94
C LEU A 197 6.90 15.34 -5.36
N ALA A 198 8.12 15.44 -5.89
CA ALA A 198 8.37 15.95 -7.23
C ALA A 198 7.71 15.07 -8.31
N ALA A 199 7.77 13.74 -8.16
CA ALA A 199 7.15 12.80 -9.07
C ALA A 199 5.62 12.84 -9.01
N ALA A 200 5.03 12.86 -7.80
CA ALA A 200 3.59 12.94 -7.59
C ALA A 200 3.00 14.26 -8.11
N GLY A 201 3.76 15.36 -7.97
CA GLY A 201 3.39 16.67 -8.50
C GLY A 201 3.17 16.71 -10.01
N GLY A 202 3.74 15.77 -10.77
CA GLY A 202 3.46 15.59 -12.20
C GLY A 202 2.13 14.87 -12.50
N VAL A 203 1.42 14.41 -11.48
CA VAL A 203 0.16 13.66 -11.62
C VAL A 203 -1.00 14.37 -10.92
N MET A 204 -0.77 14.91 -9.74
CA MET A 204 -1.76 15.61 -8.92
C MET A 204 -1.07 16.60 -7.97
N ARG A 205 -1.82 17.45 -7.28
CA ARG A 205 -1.25 18.29 -6.23
C ARG A 205 -0.58 17.41 -5.17
N ALA A 206 0.62 17.80 -4.72
CA ALA A 206 1.38 17.02 -3.74
C ALA A 206 1.98 17.93 -2.68
N ALA A 207 2.05 17.47 -1.44
CA ALA A 207 2.69 18.17 -0.34
C ALA A 207 3.40 17.17 0.61
N ALA A 208 4.55 17.55 1.13
CA ALA A 208 5.27 16.81 2.17
C ALA A 208 5.29 17.65 3.45
N LEU A 209 4.74 17.11 4.53
CA LEU A 209 4.60 17.78 5.82
C LEU A 209 5.78 17.44 6.73
N ASP A 210 6.39 18.43 7.36
CA ASP A 210 7.08 18.19 8.62
C ASP A 210 6.05 18.00 9.70
N LEU A 211 5.96 16.81 10.29
CA LEU A 211 5.06 16.55 11.40
C LEU A 211 5.33 17.51 12.56
N ARG A 212 4.37 17.73 13.44
CA ARG A 212 4.53 18.64 14.59
C ARG A 212 5.84 18.35 15.36
N GLY A 213 6.62 19.40 15.63
CA GLY A 213 7.92 19.35 16.28
C GLY A 213 9.10 19.01 15.37
N TYR A 214 8.87 18.55 14.14
CA TYR A 214 9.93 18.19 13.20
C TYR A 214 10.25 19.32 12.23
N GLY A 215 11.50 19.38 11.80
CA GLY A 215 11.97 20.29 10.77
C GLY A 215 11.56 21.75 11.02
N GLY A 216 10.73 22.30 10.14
CA GLY A 216 10.21 23.67 10.26
C GLY A 216 8.89 23.78 11.06
N SER A 217 8.27 22.69 11.47
CA SER A 217 7.05 22.69 12.26
C SER A 217 7.35 22.84 13.76
N ALA A 218 6.51 23.61 14.46
CA ALA A 218 6.61 23.75 15.91
C ALA A 218 6.04 22.52 16.63
N LEU A 219 6.56 22.23 17.81
CA LEU A 219 5.95 21.26 18.74
C LEU A 219 4.76 21.92 19.44
N GLY A 220 3.69 21.16 19.68
CA GLY A 220 2.57 21.60 20.48
C GLY A 220 2.96 21.88 21.94
N ARG A 221 2.11 22.61 22.68
CA ARG A 221 2.38 22.99 24.09
C ARG A 221 2.15 21.86 25.08
N ILE A 222 1.38 20.86 24.69
CA ILE A 222 1.06 19.68 25.50
C ILE A 222 1.54 18.44 24.79
N GLN A 223 1.58 17.29 25.51
CA GLN A 223 1.86 16.00 24.94
C GLN A 223 0.92 15.70 23.76
N SER A 224 1.49 15.42 22.59
CA SER A 224 0.72 15.12 21.39
C SER A 224 -0.01 13.78 21.51
N THR A 225 -1.19 13.74 20.92
CA THR A 225 -1.99 12.53 20.68
C THR A 225 -2.08 12.28 19.17
N VAL A 226 -2.61 11.14 18.77
CA VAL A 226 -2.83 10.88 17.33
C VAL A 226 -3.91 11.78 16.74
N GLU A 227 -4.88 12.18 17.54
CA GLU A 227 -5.91 13.16 17.18
C GLU A 227 -5.28 14.48 16.75
N ASP A 228 -4.29 14.95 17.50
CA ASP A 228 -3.56 16.18 17.16
C ASP A 228 -2.85 16.11 15.79
N TYR A 229 -2.30 14.96 15.43
CA TYR A 229 -1.74 14.73 14.09
C TYR A 229 -2.83 14.70 13.01
N CYS A 230 -3.99 14.14 13.31
CA CYS A 230 -5.14 14.15 12.40
C CYS A 230 -5.66 15.58 12.18
N ASP A 231 -5.73 16.40 13.22
CA ASP A 231 -6.12 17.80 13.14
C ASP A 231 -5.12 18.62 12.31
N ASP A 232 -3.81 18.32 12.41
CA ASP A 232 -2.81 18.96 11.55
C ASP A 232 -3.04 18.62 10.08
N ILE A 233 -3.40 17.36 9.76
CA ILE A 233 -3.76 16.97 8.39
C ILE A 233 -4.98 17.73 7.89
N LEU A 234 -6.01 17.92 8.72
CA LEU A 234 -7.19 18.71 8.37
C LEU A 234 -6.84 20.17 8.10
N ARG A 235 -5.96 20.77 8.91
CA ARG A 235 -5.47 22.14 8.70
C ARG A 235 -4.70 22.27 7.38
N VAL A 236 -3.83 21.30 7.06
CA VAL A 236 -3.12 21.28 5.77
C VAL A 236 -4.10 21.16 4.61
N LYS A 237 -5.10 20.28 4.73
CA LYS A 237 -6.16 20.12 3.71
C LYS A 237 -6.90 21.41 3.46
N GLU A 238 -7.31 22.10 4.53
CA GLU A 238 -8.04 23.36 4.47
C GLU A 238 -7.20 24.49 3.86
N GLU A 239 -5.95 24.67 4.34
CA GLU A 239 -5.03 25.70 3.85
C GLU A 239 -4.73 25.55 2.36
N LEU A 240 -4.59 24.31 1.89
CA LEU A 240 -4.35 24.02 0.48
C LEU A 240 -5.64 23.93 -0.35
N GLY A 241 -6.83 24.15 0.26
CA GLY A 241 -8.12 24.12 -0.43
C GLY A 241 -8.37 22.79 -1.14
N ALA A 242 -8.00 21.67 -0.52
CA ALA A 242 -8.18 20.36 -1.13
C ALA A 242 -9.52 19.74 -0.73
N ASP A 243 -10.28 19.22 -1.70
CA ASP A 243 -11.54 18.52 -1.43
C ASP A 243 -11.31 17.14 -0.83
N ARG A 244 -10.36 16.39 -1.40
CA ARG A 244 -10.01 15.03 -0.99
C ARG A 244 -8.50 14.84 -0.86
N LEU A 245 -8.11 13.87 -0.04
CA LEU A 245 -6.72 13.53 0.25
C LEU A 245 -6.34 12.15 -0.31
N VAL A 246 -5.09 12.03 -0.73
CA VAL A 246 -4.37 10.75 -0.77
C VAL A 246 -3.30 10.85 0.31
N LEU A 247 -3.41 10.07 1.39
CA LEU A 247 -2.39 10.06 2.43
C LEU A 247 -1.32 9.02 2.11
N VAL A 248 -0.06 9.44 2.17
CA VAL A 248 1.11 8.58 1.96
C VAL A 248 1.95 8.61 3.22
N GLY A 249 1.92 7.54 3.99
CA GLY A 249 2.64 7.44 5.26
C GLY A 249 3.82 6.47 5.21
N LEU A 250 4.84 6.74 6.03
CA LEU A 250 5.91 5.81 6.35
C LEU A 250 6.00 5.61 7.86
N SER A 251 5.98 4.36 8.34
CA SER A 251 6.20 4.04 9.76
C SER A 251 5.22 4.80 10.68
N LEU A 252 5.68 5.72 11.52
CA LEU A 252 4.83 6.62 12.31
C LEU A 252 3.80 7.33 11.42
N GLY A 253 4.21 7.81 10.25
CA GLY A 253 3.30 8.44 9.28
C GLY A 253 2.24 7.48 8.75
N SER A 254 2.54 6.18 8.60
CA SER A 254 1.55 5.17 8.22
C SER A 254 0.50 4.95 9.32
N TRP A 255 0.93 4.89 10.56
CA TRP A 255 0.01 4.80 11.70
C TRP A 255 -0.91 6.02 11.78
N ILE A 256 -0.36 7.24 11.62
CA ILE A 256 -1.15 8.48 11.57
C ILE A 256 -2.15 8.46 10.41
N ALA A 257 -1.70 8.07 9.21
CA ALA A 257 -2.56 7.97 8.03
C ALA A 257 -3.70 6.96 8.21
N THR A 258 -3.42 5.80 8.83
CA THR A 258 -4.44 4.80 9.17
C THR A 258 -5.40 5.33 10.23
N SER A 259 -4.90 6.02 11.26
CA SER A 259 -5.72 6.66 12.29
C SER A 259 -6.63 7.74 11.72
N PHE A 260 -6.14 8.52 10.75
CA PHE A 260 -6.96 9.47 10.01
C PHE A 260 -8.05 8.77 9.19
N ALA A 261 -7.70 7.67 8.49
CA ALA A 261 -8.66 6.87 7.72
C ALA A 261 -9.77 6.26 8.60
N MET A 262 -9.46 5.92 9.86
CA MET A 262 -10.47 5.46 10.82
C MET A 262 -11.45 6.56 11.23
N ARG A 263 -11.05 7.84 11.19
CA ARG A 263 -11.86 8.98 11.61
C ARG A 263 -12.61 9.63 10.44
N HIS A 264 -11.94 9.76 9.31
CA HIS A 264 -12.37 10.55 8.14
C HIS A 264 -12.23 9.76 6.82
N PRO A 265 -12.78 8.53 6.72
CA PRO A 265 -12.64 7.72 5.52
C PRO A 265 -13.22 8.39 4.27
N GLU A 266 -14.27 9.20 4.44
CA GLU A 266 -14.95 9.95 3.37
C GLU A 266 -14.08 11.04 2.72
N MET A 267 -13.07 11.54 3.44
CA MET A 267 -12.13 12.55 2.93
C MET A 267 -11.01 11.95 2.08
N LEU A 268 -10.87 10.62 2.06
CA LEU A 268 -9.78 9.96 1.36
C LEU A 268 -10.17 9.53 -0.05
N ALA A 269 -9.34 9.87 -1.02
CA ALA A 269 -9.34 9.32 -2.38
C ALA A 269 -8.48 8.06 -2.48
N GLY A 270 -7.50 7.89 -1.61
CA GLY A 270 -6.60 6.75 -1.54
C GLY A 270 -5.74 6.78 -0.28
N LEU A 271 -5.19 5.64 0.08
CA LEU A 271 -4.33 5.46 1.26
C LEU A 271 -3.09 4.66 0.88
N VAL A 272 -1.90 5.18 1.18
CA VAL A 272 -0.61 4.52 0.92
C VAL A 272 0.13 4.37 2.24
N LEU A 273 0.44 3.14 2.61
CA LEU A 273 1.04 2.78 3.88
C LEU A 273 2.36 2.04 3.65
N SER A 274 3.45 2.56 4.19
CA SER A 274 4.77 1.96 4.04
C SER A 274 5.42 1.69 5.38
N GLY A 275 6.04 0.51 5.54
CA GLY A 275 6.78 0.15 6.75
C GLY A 275 5.94 0.24 8.02
N GLY A 276 4.66 -0.10 7.96
CA GLY A 276 3.74 -0.10 9.09
C GLY A 276 2.30 0.21 8.69
N CYS A 277 1.41 0.06 9.63
CA CYS A 277 -0.02 0.38 9.50
C CYS A 277 -0.65 0.70 10.85
N THR A 278 -0.65 -0.27 11.77
CA THR A 278 -1.33 -0.18 13.07
C THR A 278 -0.46 0.42 14.18
N GLY A 279 0.80 0.74 13.90
CA GLY A 279 1.75 1.25 14.89
C GLY A 279 1.88 0.28 16.07
N MET A 280 1.82 0.83 17.29
CA MET A 280 1.84 0.03 18.54
C MET A 280 0.45 -0.34 19.05
N SER A 281 -0.63 -0.10 18.27
CA SER A 281 -2.01 -0.32 18.74
C SER A 281 -2.32 -1.79 19.05
N GLU A 282 -1.68 -2.71 18.35
CA GLU A 282 -1.86 -4.17 18.54
C GLU A 282 -0.79 -4.80 19.43
N ALA A 283 0.27 -4.04 19.78
CA ALA A 283 1.29 -4.50 20.69
C ALA A 283 0.76 -4.59 22.13
N SER A 284 1.26 -5.55 22.90
CA SER A 284 0.98 -5.67 24.32
C SER A 284 1.51 -4.46 25.11
N LEU A 285 1.02 -4.28 26.34
CA LEU A 285 1.52 -3.23 27.22
C LEU A 285 3.01 -3.39 27.53
N GLU A 286 3.48 -4.63 27.66
CA GLU A 286 4.89 -4.96 27.92
C GLU A 286 5.77 -4.59 26.71
N GLU A 287 5.35 -4.91 25.51
CA GLU A 287 6.08 -4.56 24.28
C GLU A 287 6.15 -3.04 24.10
N ARG A 288 5.04 -2.33 24.33
CA ARG A 288 5.00 -0.85 24.28
C ARG A 288 5.94 -0.23 25.31
N GLU A 289 5.93 -0.73 26.53
CA GLU A 289 6.81 -0.25 27.61
C GLU A 289 8.27 -0.54 27.29
N THR A 290 8.59 -1.74 26.85
CA THR A 290 9.94 -2.15 26.43
C THR A 290 10.45 -1.24 25.31
N PHE A 291 9.63 -0.99 24.29
CA PHE A 291 9.96 -0.09 23.19
C PHE A 291 10.21 1.35 23.68
N ARG A 292 9.35 1.86 24.57
CA ARG A 292 9.45 3.20 25.11
C ARG A 292 10.69 3.35 26.00
N VAL A 293 10.90 2.43 26.95
CA VAL A 293 12.01 2.49 27.91
C VAL A 293 13.35 2.40 27.21
N SER A 294 13.50 1.49 26.23
CA SER A 294 14.77 1.33 25.50
C SER A 294 15.23 2.62 24.78
N ARG A 295 14.31 3.51 24.46
CA ARG A 295 14.57 4.79 23.78
C ARG A 295 14.57 5.99 24.73
N LYS A 296 13.75 5.91 25.79
CA LYS A 296 13.64 6.97 26.79
C LYS A 296 14.86 7.03 27.71
N VAL A 297 15.39 5.88 28.13
CA VAL A 297 16.55 5.81 29.03
C VAL A 297 17.79 6.55 28.51
N PRO A 298 18.21 6.38 27.25
CA PRO A 298 19.31 7.18 26.69
C PRO A 298 19.03 8.70 26.73
N LEU A 299 17.80 9.11 26.39
CA LEU A 299 17.39 10.52 26.45
C LEU A 299 17.41 11.08 27.87
N ASP A 300 17.00 10.30 28.85
CA ASP A 300 17.01 10.71 30.28
C ASP A 300 18.44 10.81 30.83
N ALA A 301 19.37 10.03 30.25
CA ALA A 301 20.80 10.11 30.50
C ALA A 301 21.50 11.29 29.78
N GLY A 302 20.73 12.14 29.10
CA GLY A 302 21.24 13.33 28.40
C GLY A 302 21.70 13.09 26.97
N GLN A 303 21.52 11.87 26.40
CA GLN A 303 21.75 11.63 25.00
C GLN A 303 20.70 12.34 24.15
N THR A 304 21.08 12.68 22.93
CA THR A 304 20.22 13.28 21.91
C THR A 304 19.94 12.30 20.78
N PRO A 305 18.97 12.53 19.90
CA PRO A 305 18.79 11.73 18.70
C PRO A 305 20.05 11.57 17.86
N ALA A 306 20.94 12.57 17.83
CA ALA A 306 22.21 12.48 17.13
C ALA A 306 23.15 11.40 17.71
N ASP A 307 23.14 11.20 19.03
CA ASP A 307 24.02 10.25 19.70
C ASP A 307 23.66 8.80 19.39
N PHE A 308 22.39 8.48 19.24
CA PHE A 308 21.93 7.12 18.93
C PHE A 308 21.54 6.91 17.48
N ALA A 309 21.54 7.96 16.63
CA ALA A 309 21.25 7.85 15.20
C ALA A 309 22.06 6.77 14.47
N PRO A 310 23.39 6.57 14.72
CA PRO A 310 24.14 5.53 14.03
C PRO A 310 23.56 4.11 14.28
N ALA A 311 23.14 3.83 15.50
CA ALA A 311 22.53 2.53 15.87
C ALA A 311 21.16 2.37 15.22
N VAL A 312 20.36 3.43 15.18
CA VAL A 312 19.03 3.43 14.54
C VAL A 312 19.17 3.22 13.03
N VAL A 313 20.05 3.96 12.36
CA VAL A 313 20.29 3.81 10.90
C VAL A 313 20.68 2.38 10.53
N LYS A 314 21.52 1.73 11.36
CA LYS A 314 21.90 0.32 11.15
C LYS A 314 20.71 -0.64 11.17
N VAL A 315 19.64 -0.31 11.90
CA VAL A 315 18.41 -1.11 11.94
C VAL A 315 17.49 -0.77 10.78
N LEU A 316 17.39 0.51 10.43
CA LEU A 316 16.48 1.02 9.39
C LEU A 316 16.94 0.65 7.99
N ALA A 317 18.25 0.76 7.72
CA ALA A 317 18.80 0.58 6.39
C ALA A 317 18.88 -0.89 5.98
N GLY A 318 18.57 -1.17 4.73
CA GLY A 318 18.79 -2.46 4.10
C GLY A 318 20.27 -2.79 3.95
N PRO A 319 20.62 -4.05 3.67
CA PRO A 319 22.01 -4.52 3.64
C PRO A 319 22.83 -3.81 2.55
N ASN A 320 22.20 -3.44 1.45
CA ASN A 320 22.83 -2.81 0.29
C ASN A 320 22.66 -1.28 0.23
N ALA A 321 22.12 -0.67 1.31
CA ALA A 321 21.98 0.79 1.37
C ALA A 321 23.33 1.48 1.20
N SER A 322 23.41 2.47 0.29
CA SER A 322 24.62 3.24 0.03
C SER A 322 24.99 4.13 1.24
N ASP A 323 26.25 4.54 1.30
CA ASP A 323 26.69 5.46 2.35
C ASP A 323 25.97 6.81 2.27
N ALA A 324 25.61 7.26 1.06
CA ALA A 324 24.81 8.47 0.88
C ALA A 324 23.40 8.33 1.49
N VAL A 325 22.75 7.19 1.33
CA VAL A 325 21.46 6.88 1.97
C VAL A 325 21.62 6.84 3.49
N LYS A 326 22.60 6.12 4.01
CA LYS A 326 22.86 6.03 5.45
C LYS A 326 23.14 7.40 6.07
N GLU A 327 23.90 8.24 5.37
CA GLU A 327 24.17 9.63 5.80
C GLU A 327 22.90 10.49 5.78
N GLN A 328 22.03 10.34 4.76
CA GLN A 328 20.74 11.03 4.72
C GLN A 328 19.86 10.64 5.89
N LEU A 329 19.73 9.33 6.18
CA LEU A 329 18.97 8.84 7.32
C LEU A 329 19.54 9.32 8.65
N PHE A 330 20.88 9.31 8.79
CA PHE A 330 21.57 9.85 9.95
C PHE A 330 21.24 11.33 10.17
N ARG A 331 21.39 12.17 9.15
CA ARG A 331 21.10 13.61 9.24
C ARG A 331 19.65 13.89 9.62
N SER A 332 18.70 13.16 9.01
CA SER A 332 17.29 13.28 9.36
C SER A 332 17.06 13.01 10.85
N MET A 333 17.60 11.91 11.35
CA MET A 333 17.44 11.49 12.75
C MET A 333 18.17 12.44 13.71
N ALA A 334 19.40 12.83 13.39
CA ALA A 334 20.23 13.69 14.23
C ALA A 334 19.68 15.12 14.37
N ALA A 335 18.89 15.59 13.39
CA ALA A 335 18.28 16.91 13.42
C ALA A 335 17.04 17.01 14.33
N ILE A 336 16.52 15.89 14.86
CA ILE A 336 15.30 15.89 15.65
C ILE A 336 15.59 16.44 17.06
N PRO A 337 14.85 17.46 17.55
CA PRO A 337 14.98 17.90 18.93
C PRO A 337 14.59 16.77 19.91
N SER A 338 15.33 16.65 21.02
CA SER A 338 15.04 15.62 22.05
C SER A 338 13.61 15.71 22.59
N ALA A 339 13.05 16.91 22.74
CA ALA A 339 11.68 17.13 23.16
C ALA A 339 10.68 16.54 22.15
N THR A 340 10.89 16.77 20.86
CA THR A 340 10.06 16.20 19.78
C THR A 340 10.13 14.68 19.76
N TYR A 341 11.34 14.12 19.86
CA TYR A 341 11.48 12.66 19.88
C TYR A 341 10.77 12.02 21.07
N ARG A 342 10.86 12.65 22.28
CA ARG A 342 10.11 12.19 23.46
C ARG A 342 8.60 12.26 23.25
N ASP A 343 8.11 13.37 22.74
CA ASP A 343 6.69 13.58 22.49
C ASP A 343 6.13 12.52 21.54
N SER A 344 6.79 12.33 20.39
CA SER A 344 6.39 11.33 19.39
C SER A 344 6.50 9.90 19.94
N LEU A 345 7.53 9.60 20.74
CA LEU A 345 7.70 8.29 21.38
C LEU A 345 6.55 7.98 22.34
N VAL A 346 6.18 8.95 23.18
CA VAL A 346 5.07 8.80 24.15
C VAL A 346 3.75 8.63 23.40
N CYS A 347 3.49 9.46 22.38
CA CYS A 347 2.30 9.36 21.56
C CYS A 347 2.19 7.98 20.89
N PHE A 348 3.23 7.53 20.21
CA PHE A 348 3.25 6.27 19.47
C PHE A 348 3.09 5.03 20.35
N THR A 349 3.58 5.08 21.60
CA THR A 349 3.50 3.96 22.57
C THR A 349 2.26 3.99 23.45
N ASN A 350 1.43 5.03 23.36
CA ASN A 350 0.14 5.14 24.04
C ASN A 350 -1.03 5.30 23.05
N PRO A 351 -1.17 4.39 22.08
CA PRO A 351 -2.28 4.48 21.13
C PRO A 351 -3.62 4.28 21.85
N SER A 352 -4.60 5.11 21.50
CA SER A 352 -5.96 5.05 22.06
C SER A 352 -6.89 4.23 21.17
N GLU A 353 -6.53 3.99 19.90
CA GLU A 353 -7.41 3.36 18.95
C GLU A 353 -7.22 1.86 18.81
N ARG A 354 -8.34 1.23 18.38
CA ARG A 354 -8.34 -0.08 17.73
C ARG A 354 -8.80 0.11 16.30
N PHE A 355 -8.12 -0.50 15.35
CA PHE A 355 -8.44 -0.37 13.94
C PHE A 355 -9.60 -1.30 13.56
N ASP A 356 -10.60 -0.69 12.93
CA ASP A 356 -11.72 -1.37 12.26
C ASP A 356 -11.53 -1.19 10.75
N PHE A 357 -10.91 -2.18 10.11
CA PHE A 357 -10.61 -2.12 8.68
C PHE A 357 -11.84 -2.14 7.77
N SER A 358 -13.03 -2.45 8.30
CA SER A 358 -14.29 -2.31 7.54
C SER A 358 -14.55 -0.86 7.10
N ARG A 359 -13.93 0.11 7.78
CA ARG A 359 -13.99 1.54 7.44
C ARG A 359 -13.10 1.96 6.27
N LEU A 360 -12.19 1.11 5.83
CA LEU A 360 -11.34 1.39 4.67
C LEU A 360 -12.15 1.17 3.39
N THR A 361 -12.75 2.24 2.90
CA THR A 361 -13.63 2.26 1.72
C THR A 361 -12.94 2.83 0.47
N MET A 362 -11.71 3.31 0.60
CA MET A 362 -10.86 3.83 -0.46
C MET A 362 -9.86 2.75 -0.94
N PRO A 363 -9.27 2.91 -2.15
CA PRO A 363 -8.13 2.10 -2.57
C PRO A 363 -6.96 2.22 -1.58
N VAL A 364 -6.29 1.10 -1.29
CA VAL A 364 -5.16 1.03 -0.36
C VAL A 364 -3.95 0.42 -1.05
N LEU A 365 -2.82 1.11 -1.02
CA LEU A 365 -1.52 0.57 -1.41
C LEU A 365 -0.68 0.35 -0.15
N MET A 366 -0.21 -0.86 0.06
CA MET A 366 0.72 -1.20 1.13
C MET A 366 2.09 -1.56 0.55
N MET A 367 3.15 -0.96 1.10
CA MET A 367 4.51 -1.20 0.66
C MET A 367 5.44 -1.48 1.85
N THR A 368 6.44 -2.31 1.63
CA THR A 368 7.51 -2.56 2.60
C THR A 368 8.81 -2.85 1.89
N GLY A 369 9.95 -2.57 2.52
CA GLY A 369 11.23 -3.00 2.01
C GLY A 369 11.44 -4.50 2.21
N GLU A 370 12.09 -5.16 1.26
CA GLU A 370 12.41 -6.60 1.32
C GLU A 370 13.16 -6.99 2.60
N HIS A 371 14.00 -6.08 3.10
CA HIS A 371 14.83 -6.27 4.27
C HIS A 371 14.36 -5.47 5.49
N ASP A 372 13.11 -5.02 5.50
CA ASP A 372 12.53 -4.31 6.64
C ASP A 372 12.48 -5.24 7.87
N ARG A 373 13.16 -4.82 8.95
CA ARG A 373 13.25 -5.56 10.22
C ARG A 373 12.25 -5.08 11.27
N LEU A 374 11.61 -3.93 11.04
CA LEU A 374 10.64 -3.33 11.96
C LEU A 374 9.21 -3.61 11.55
N ALA A 375 8.97 -3.74 10.25
CA ALA A 375 7.68 -4.07 9.67
C ALA A 375 7.92 -5.03 8.49
N SER A 376 8.16 -6.29 8.82
CA SER A 376 8.59 -7.29 7.84
C SER A 376 7.58 -7.48 6.69
N PRO A 377 8.03 -7.90 5.49
CA PRO A 377 7.14 -8.20 4.38
C PRO A 377 6.00 -9.16 4.76
N SER A 378 6.29 -10.17 5.57
CA SER A 378 5.27 -11.13 6.02
C SER A 378 4.22 -10.49 6.93
N GLU A 379 4.62 -9.59 7.83
CA GLU A 379 3.73 -8.85 8.71
C GLU A 379 2.83 -7.91 7.93
N ILE A 380 3.39 -7.08 7.05
CA ILE A 380 2.63 -6.11 6.25
C ILE A 380 1.69 -6.82 5.29
N ARG A 381 2.12 -7.93 4.68
CA ARG A 381 1.24 -8.80 3.87
C ARG A 381 0.08 -9.37 4.70
N GLY A 382 0.36 -9.76 5.94
CA GLY A 382 -0.66 -10.24 6.87
C GLY A 382 -1.70 -9.15 7.19
N VAL A 383 -1.25 -7.91 7.42
CA VAL A 383 -2.16 -6.77 7.63
C VAL A 383 -2.98 -6.47 6.37
N ALA A 384 -2.35 -6.45 5.18
CA ALA A 384 -3.05 -6.27 3.91
C ALA A 384 -4.12 -7.36 3.68
N GLY A 385 -3.83 -8.62 4.02
CA GLY A 385 -4.79 -9.71 4.00
C GLY A 385 -5.97 -9.49 4.95
N ARG A 386 -5.74 -8.98 6.16
CA ARG A 386 -6.82 -8.62 7.09
C ARG A 386 -7.70 -7.48 6.57
N ILE A 387 -7.09 -6.50 5.90
CA ILE A 387 -7.85 -5.43 5.24
C ILE A 387 -8.72 -6.02 4.12
N LEU A 388 -8.16 -6.91 3.30
CA LEU A 388 -8.90 -7.62 2.25
C LEU A 388 -10.12 -8.37 2.80
N ASP A 389 -9.95 -9.04 3.94
CA ASP A 389 -11.03 -9.83 4.57
C ASP A 389 -12.10 -8.98 5.26
N GLN A 390 -11.75 -7.80 5.77
CA GLN A 390 -12.63 -6.97 6.60
C GLN A 390 -13.27 -5.80 5.86
N ALA A 391 -12.58 -5.25 4.84
CA ALA A 391 -13.12 -4.13 4.08
C ALA A 391 -14.39 -4.56 3.33
N SER A 392 -15.44 -3.73 3.40
CA SER A 392 -16.72 -4.02 2.75
C SER A 392 -16.60 -4.09 1.22
N ARG A 393 -15.62 -3.39 0.66
CA ARG A 393 -15.28 -3.39 -0.77
C ARG A 393 -13.77 -3.20 -0.92
N PRO A 394 -12.99 -4.27 -0.77
CA PRO A 394 -11.55 -4.19 -0.80
C PRO A 394 -11.04 -3.81 -2.20
N ASP A 395 -10.05 -2.93 -2.20
CA ASP A 395 -9.21 -2.58 -3.37
C ASP A 395 -7.79 -2.40 -2.83
N ILE A 396 -7.08 -3.52 -2.75
CA ILE A 396 -5.79 -3.61 -2.05
C ILE A 396 -4.70 -3.93 -3.06
N ARG A 397 -3.66 -3.11 -3.04
CA ARG A 397 -2.38 -3.40 -3.67
C ARG A 397 -1.31 -3.58 -2.60
N TYR A 398 -0.53 -4.66 -2.72
CA TYR A 398 0.61 -4.95 -1.85
C TYR A 398 1.88 -5.09 -2.67
N GLU A 399 2.97 -4.41 -2.27
CA GLU A 399 4.25 -4.49 -2.96
C GLU A 399 5.43 -4.56 -1.98
N THR A 400 6.39 -5.40 -2.31
CA THR A 400 7.69 -5.45 -1.65
C THR A 400 8.71 -4.71 -2.52
N ILE A 401 9.43 -3.74 -1.94
CA ILE A 401 10.49 -2.99 -2.61
C ILE A 401 11.80 -3.75 -2.48
N PRO A 402 12.38 -4.25 -3.59
CA PRO A 402 13.64 -5.00 -3.53
C PRO A 402 14.80 -4.17 -2.97
N ASP A 403 15.75 -4.83 -2.34
CA ASP A 403 16.98 -4.24 -1.80
C ASP A 403 16.77 -3.04 -0.84
N ALA A 404 15.61 -2.91 -0.23
CA ALA A 404 15.31 -1.83 0.69
C ALA A 404 15.05 -2.35 2.11
N GLY A 405 15.44 -1.56 3.11
CA GLY A 405 15.06 -1.72 4.50
C GLY A 405 13.78 -0.94 4.83
N HIS A 406 13.69 -0.43 6.06
CA HIS A 406 12.50 0.22 6.59
C HIS A 406 12.12 1.54 5.88
N VAL A 407 13.12 2.31 5.44
CA VAL A 407 12.89 3.62 4.80
C VAL A 407 12.98 3.47 3.27
N CYS A 408 12.16 2.57 2.74
CA CYS A 408 12.24 2.09 1.36
C CYS A 408 12.05 3.21 0.30
N ASN A 409 11.35 4.29 0.62
CA ASN A 409 11.22 5.47 -0.25
C ASN A 409 12.52 6.25 -0.43
N VAL A 410 13.41 6.23 0.58
CA VAL A 410 14.74 6.88 0.52
C VAL A 410 15.77 5.93 -0.09
N GLU A 411 15.70 4.65 0.24
CA GLU A 411 16.66 3.64 -0.23
C GLU A 411 16.49 3.31 -1.70
N GLN A 412 15.24 3.19 -2.17
CA GLN A 412 14.89 2.85 -3.54
C GLN A 412 13.90 3.87 -4.15
N PRO A 413 14.27 5.16 -4.26
CA PRO A 413 13.33 6.22 -4.59
C PRO A 413 12.66 6.03 -5.96
N ALA A 414 13.36 5.48 -6.94
CA ALA A 414 12.82 5.26 -8.28
C ALA A 414 11.80 4.11 -8.31
N ALA A 415 12.08 3.00 -7.62
CA ALA A 415 11.16 1.87 -7.50
C ALA A 415 9.89 2.27 -6.75
N TYR A 416 10.06 2.91 -5.59
CA TYR A 416 8.96 3.43 -4.81
C TYR A 416 8.06 4.39 -5.61
N SER A 417 8.67 5.38 -6.30
CA SER A 417 7.94 6.37 -7.08
C SER A 417 7.16 5.74 -8.22
N ARG A 418 7.70 4.74 -8.92
CA ARG A 418 6.97 4.04 -10.00
C ARG A 418 5.69 3.37 -9.48
N ILE A 419 5.78 2.62 -8.38
CA ILE A 419 4.63 1.95 -7.78
C ILE A 419 3.60 2.97 -7.30
N LEU A 420 4.06 4.00 -6.59
CA LEU A 420 3.21 5.09 -6.13
C LEU A 420 2.47 5.77 -7.29
N LEU A 421 3.17 6.17 -8.36
CA LEU A 421 2.57 6.85 -9.50
C LEU A 421 1.58 5.97 -10.27
N ASP A 422 1.86 4.67 -10.38
CA ASP A 422 0.92 3.74 -10.99
C ASP A 422 -0.37 3.65 -10.18
N PHE A 423 -0.27 3.64 -8.85
CA PHE A 423 -1.43 3.72 -7.96
C PHE A 423 -2.17 5.05 -8.10
N LEU A 424 -1.48 6.20 -8.01
CA LEU A 424 -2.09 7.52 -8.08
C LEU A 424 -2.86 7.78 -9.38
N ARG A 425 -2.36 7.27 -10.51
CA ARG A 425 -3.00 7.42 -11.83
C ARG A 425 -4.32 6.64 -11.96
N LYS A 426 -4.50 5.62 -11.15
CA LYS A 426 -5.71 4.77 -11.14
C LYS A 426 -6.81 5.32 -10.23
N LEU A 427 -6.49 6.29 -9.37
CA LEU A 427 -7.47 6.90 -8.47
C LEU A 427 -8.46 7.78 -9.25
N PRO A 428 -9.74 7.86 -8.79
CA PRO A 428 -10.71 8.80 -9.35
C PRO A 428 -10.24 10.25 -9.11
N ARG A 429 -10.40 11.06 -10.15
CA ARG A 429 -10.06 12.49 -10.12
C ARG A 429 -11.23 13.33 -9.63
#